data_8627b3f232752852075730b13c61ff73
#
_entry.id   8627b3f232752852075730b13c61ff73
#
_cell.length_a   1.000
_cell.length_b   1.000
_cell.length_c   1.000
_cell.angle_alpha   90.00
_cell.angle_beta   90.00
_cell.angle_gamma   90.00
#
_symmetry.space_group_name_H-M   'P 1'
#
loop_
_entity.id
_entity.type
_entity.pdbx_description
1 polymer ?
#
loop_
_entity_poly.entity_id
_entity_poly.type
_entity_poly.pdbx_seq_one_letter_code
_entity_poly.pdbx_strand_id
1 'polypeptide(L)'
;MSDWRLMRGSRGFLSGVLLLVSLGGAHASLFSDDEARKAILDLRQRVEAQKAATDAVEKRLTDENNQLRRSLLDLQNQIETLRAEQARLRGQAEQASRDISEIQRRQAAQGQAMDERLRSIEPQRVVVDGREFVTAPAEKRDFEAALAVFRAGDFPGAQAAFLDFAKRHPRSGYFPSALFWLGNAQYATRDYKEAITNFRTMLNQTPEHARAPEALLSIANCQIELKDTRAARRTLEDLVRLHPQSEAAQAAKERLARLR
;
A
#
# COMPACT_ATOMS: atom_id res chain seq x y z
N MET A 1 -11.11 -19.48 -42.87
CA MET A 1 -11.94 -18.71 -43.79
C MET A 1 -11.03 -18.05 -44.80
N SER A 2 -11.37 -18.27 -46.07
CA SER A 2 -10.84 -17.80 -47.35
C SER A 2 -9.53 -18.42 -47.75
N ASP A 3 -9.60 -19.49 -48.45
CA ASP A 3 -9.75 -19.60 -49.90
C ASP A 3 -8.56 -19.05 -50.69
N TRP A 4 -7.74 -19.95 -51.13
CA TRP A 4 -7.08 -19.82 -52.42
C TRP A 4 -6.99 -21.17 -53.12
N ARG A 5 -8.04 -21.36 -53.94
CA ARG A 5 -8.10 -22.37 -54.97
C ARG A 5 -7.59 -21.78 -56.27
N LEU A 6 -6.96 -22.65 -57.05
CA LEU A 6 -6.96 -22.73 -58.52
C LEU A 6 -6.02 -21.78 -59.28
N MET A 7 -5.03 -22.40 -59.90
CA MET A 7 -5.05 -22.44 -61.37
C MET A 7 -4.25 -23.62 -61.89
N ARG A 8 -5.04 -24.50 -62.40
CA ARG A 8 -4.68 -25.61 -63.38
C ARG A 8 -4.68 -25.01 -64.80
N GLY A 9 -3.86 -25.47 -65.63
CA GLY A 9 -3.95 -25.33 -67.10
C GLY A 9 -2.64 -24.75 -67.62
N SER A 10 -2.02 -25.36 -68.54
CA SER A 10 -2.46 -26.03 -69.74
C SER A 10 -1.31 -26.89 -70.32
N ARG A 11 -1.60 -27.97 -70.56
CA ARG A 11 -1.47 -28.93 -71.64
C ARG A 11 -1.32 -28.26 -72.99
N GLY A 12 -0.30 -28.77 -73.74
CA GLY A 12 -0.47 -29.00 -75.16
C GLY A 12 0.17 -27.97 -76.06
N PHE A 13 1.22 -28.36 -76.64
CA PHE A 13 1.31 -28.20 -78.09
C PHE A 13 2.32 -29.20 -78.68
N LEU A 14 1.83 -30.35 -78.98
CA LEU A 14 2.37 -31.22 -80.02
C LEU A 14 1.82 -30.76 -81.37
N SER A 15 2.67 -30.32 -82.22
CA SER A 15 2.40 -30.16 -83.66
C SER A 15 3.71 -30.40 -84.32
N GLY A 16 3.97 -31.51 -84.90
CA GLY A 16 3.48 -31.94 -86.22
C GLY A 16 4.27 -31.18 -87.27
N VAL A 17 5.51 -31.66 -87.57
CA VAL A 17 6.20 -31.25 -88.83
C VAL A 17 6.12 -32.37 -89.82
N LEU A 18 5.31 -32.12 -90.81
CA LEU A 18 5.01 -32.91 -91.94
C LEU A 18 6.24 -33.05 -92.87
N LEU A 19 6.50 -34.27 -93.21
CA LEU A 19 7.54 -34.73 -94.15
C LEU A 19 7.19 -34.24 -95.56
N LEU A 20 8.02 -33.40 -96.15
CA LEU A 20 8.03 -33.17 -97.60
C LEU A 20 9.34 -33.75 -98.14
N VAL A 21 9.23 -34.99 -98.70
CA VAL A 21 10.23 -35.60 -99.52
C VAL A 21 10.12 -34.99 -100.90
N SER A 22 11.06 -34.18 -101.28
CA SER A 22 11.31 -33.84 -102.67
C SER A 22 12.62 -34.52 -103.12
N LEU A 23 12.48 -35.53 -104.06
CA LEU A 23 13.58 -36.04 -104.78
C LEU A 23 14.24 -34.93 -105.57
N GLY A 24 15.45 -34.64 -105.29
CA GLY A 24 16.31 -33.77 -106.08
C GLY A 24 17.71 -34.39 -106.13
N GLY A 25 18.11 -34.69 -107.29
CA GLY A 25 19.29 -35.32 -107.82
C GLY A 25 20.59 -35.34 -107.01
N ALA A 26 21.17 -36.47 -107.00
CA ALA A 26 22.52 -36.73 -106.55
C ALA A 26 23.53 -35.94 -107.40
N HIS A 27 24.12 -34.91 -106.80
CA HIS A 27 25.45 -34.50 -107.18
C HIS A 27 26.39 -34.84 -106.01
N ALA A 28 27.06 -35.96 -106.16
CA ALA A 28 28.21 -36.30 -105.36
C ALA A 28 29.31 -35.26 -105.74
N SER A 29 29.27 -34.09 -105.07
CA SER A 29 30.42 -33.21 -105.13
C SER A 29 31.32 -33.57 -103.96
N LEU A 30 32.46 -34.02 -104.31
CA LEU A 30 33.62 -34.29 -103.49
C LEU A 30 33.89 -33.10 -102.53
N PHE A 31 33.20 -33.09 -101.45
CA PHE A 31 33.76 -32.35 -100.28
C PHE A 31 34.95 -33.19 -99.87
N SER A 32 36.09 -32.55 -99.91
CA SER A 32 37.29 -33.21 -99.49
C SER A 32 37.11 -33.73 -98.09
N ASP A 33 37.40 -34.94 -97.83
CA ASP A 33 37.31 -35.67 -96.57
C ASP A 33 37.97 -34.89 -95.43
N ASP A 34 38.86 -33.99 -95.82
CA ASP A 34 39.54 -33.05 -94.87
C ASP A 34 38.69 -31.89 -94.38
N GLU A 35 37.74 -31.34 -95.16
CA GLU A 35 36.81 -30.24 -94.63
C GLU A 35 35.76 -30.83 -93.71
N ALA A 36 35.25 -32.01 -94.08
CA ALA A 36 34.31 -32.73 -93.19
C ALA A 36 34.98 -33.09 -91.82
N ARG A 37 36.22 -33.56 -91.88
CA ARG A 37 37.02 -33.87 -90.69
C ARG A 37 37.29 -32.61 -89.86
N LYS A 38 37.64 -31.49 -90.48
CA LYS A 38 37.82 -30.22 -89.76
C LYS A 38 36.52 -29.72 -89.07
N ALA A 39 35.37 -29.82 -89.76
CA ALA A 39 34.09 -29.48 -89.25
C ALA A 39 33.68 -30.36 -88.03
N ILE A 40 33.97 -31.70 -88.16
CA ILE A 40 33.74 -32.61 -87.03
C ILE A 40 34.65 -32.32 -85.82
N LEU A 41 35.91 -31.98 -86.05
CA LEU A 41 36.83 -31.61 -85.00
C LEU A 41 36.42 -30.27 -84.31
N ASP A 42 36.04 -29.26 -85.09
CA ASP A 42 35.54 -28.02 -84.59
C ASP A 42 34.22 -28.20 -83.74
N LEU A 43 33.31 -29.00 -84.28
CA LEU A 43 32.08 -29.37 -83.58
C LEU A 43 32.37 -30.13 -82.29
N ARG A 44 33.28 -31.07 -82.28
CA ARG A 44 33.72 -31.79 -81.08
C ARG A 44 34.30 -30.80 -80.04
N GLN A 45 35.18 -29.91 -80.50
CA GLN A 45 35.80 -28.92 -79.62
C GLN A 45 34.74 -27.95 -79.02
N ARG A 46 33.73 -27.56 -79.83
CA ARG A 46 32.62 -26.71 -79.30
C ARG A 46 31.75 -27.52 -78.33
N VAL A 47 31.44 -28.78 -78.58
CA VAL A 47 30.69 -29.63 -77.70
C VAL A 47 31.44 -29.83 -76.37
N GLU A 48 32.73 -30.09 -76.41
CA GLU A 48 33.58 -30.21 -75.22
C GLU A 48 33.65 -28.88 -74.41
N ALA A 49 33.83 -27.79 -75.13
CA ALA A 49 33.83 -26.42 -74.46
C ALA A 49 32.47 -26.13 -73.84
N GLN A 50 31.37 -26.43 -74.51
CA GLN A 50 30.02 -26.25 -73.98
C GLN A 50 29.73 -27.16 -72.78
N LYS A 51 30.19 -28.43 -72.85
CA LYS A 51 30.08 -29.38 -71.74
C LYS A 51 30.87 -28.89 -70.55
N ALA A 52 32.11 -28.46 -70.72
CA ALA A 52 32.92 -27.86 -69.62
C ALA A 52 32.28 -26.60 -69.02
N ALA A 53 31.68 -25.75 -69.87
CA ALA A 53 30.94 -24.58 -69.36
C ALA A 53 29.68 -24.98 -68.57
N THR A 54 28.94 -26.00 -69.04
CA THR A 54 27.77 -26.49 -68.32
C THR A 54 28.14 -27.11 -66.96
N ASP A 55 29.19 -27.98 -66.97
CA ASP A 55 29.70 -28.61 -65.74
C ASP A 55 30.17 -27.54 -64.71
N ALA A 56 30.83 -26.49 -65.20
CA ALA A 56 31.23 -25.35 -64.33
C ALA A 56 30.04 -24.60 -63.74
N VAL A 57 28.98 -24.36 -64.53
CA VAL A 57 27.73 -23.76 -64.07
C VAL A 57 27.02 -24.66 -63.05
N GLU A 58 26.91 -25.92 -63.34
CA GLU A 58 26.29 -26.93 -62.47
C GLU A 58 27.03 -27.02 -61.14
N LYS A 59 28.36 -27.04 -61.15
CA LYS A 59 29.16 -27.00 -59.91
C LYS A 59 28.92 -25.74 -59.14
N ARG A 60 28.93 -24.55 -59.80
CA ARG A 60 28.70 -23.31 -59.15
C ARG A 60 27.30 -23.27 -58.52
N LEU A 61 26.27 -23.69 -59.23
CA LEU A 61 24.91 -23.72 -58.69
C LEU A 61 24.78 -24.68 -57.48
N THR A 62 25.49 -25.80 -57.54
CA THR A 62 25.54 -26.77 -56.46
C THR A 62 26.20 -26.17 -55.23
N ASP A 63 27.33 -25.47 -55.41
CA ASP A 63 28.06 -24.79 -54.31
C ASP A 63 27.22 -23.67 -53.71
N GLU A 64 26.58 -22.83 -54.57
CA GLU A 64 25.67 -21.76 -54.14
C GLU A 64 24.46 -22.34 -53.35
N ASN A 65 23.87 -23.45 -53.84
CA ASN A 65 22.76 -24.11 -53.15
C ASN A 65 23.18 -24.64 -51.78
N ASN A 66 24.36 -25.25 -51.70
CA ASN A 66 24.91 -25.72 -50.43
C ASN A 66 25.19 -24.58 -49.46
N GLN A 67 25.69 -23.43 -49.94
CA GLN A 67 25.91 -22.25 -49.15
C GLN A 67 24.57 -21.66 -48.63
N LEU A 68 23.56 -21.53 -49.50
CA LEU A 68 22.22 -21.08 -49.11
C LEU A 68 21.60 -21.99 -48.04
N ARG A 69 21.72 -23.33 -48.20
CA ARG A 69 21.24 -24.27 -47.19
C ARG A 69 21.91 -24.08 -45.83
N ARG A 70 23.23 -23.85 -45.80
CA ARG A 70 23.96 -23.55 -44.56
C ARG A 70 23.46 -22.24 -43.94
N SER A 71 23.31 -21.20 -44.73
CA SER A 71 22.79 -19.90 -44.25
C SER A 71 21.35 -20.00 -43.70
N LEU A 72 20.49 -20.83 -44.32
CA LEU A 72 19.16 -21.11 -43.81
C LEU A 72 19.18 -21.79 -42.44
N LEU A 73 20.08 -22.79 -42.26
CA LEU A 73 20.24 -23.45 -40.96
C LEU A 73 20.74 -22.49 -39.87
N ASP A 74 21.70 -21.64 -40.24
CA ASP A 74 22.21 -20.61 -39.29
C ASP A 74 21.12 -19.62 -38.89
N LEU A 75 20.31 -19.17 -39.87
CA LEU A 75 19.16 -18.30 -39.58
C LEU A 75 18.11 -18.99 -38.70
N GLN A 76 17.83 -20.25 -38.94
CA GLN A 76 16.92 -21.03 -38.08
C GLN A 76 17.43 -21.08 -36.63
N ASN A 77 18.71 -21.40 -36.43
CA ASN A 77 19.35 -21.44 -35.14
C ASN A 77 19.30 -20.06 -34.44
N GLN A 78 19.53 -18.97 -35.19
CA GLN A 78 19.40 -17.62 -34.66
C GLN A 78 17.96 -17.29 -34.23
N ILE A 79 16.97 -17.69 -35.04
CA ILE A 79 15.56 -17.52 -34.71
C ILE A 79 15.18 -18.26 -33.42
N GLU A 80 15.65 -19.50 -33.27
CA GLU A 80 15.40 -20.28 -32.04
C GLU A 80 16.04 -19.66 -30.83
N THR A 81 17.29 -19.18 -30.96
CA THR A 81 18.00 -18.46 -29.91
C THR A 81 17.24 -17.19 -29.49
N LEU A 82 16.83 -16.39 -30.47
CA LEU A 82 16.06 -15.15 -30.20
C LEU A 82 14.70 -15.45 -29.56
N ARG A 83 14.03 -16.52 -29.96
CA ARG A 83 12.77 -16.95 -29.32
C ARG A 83 12.99 -17.36 -27.87
N ALA A 84 14.05 -18.08 -27.57
CA ALA A 84 14.40 -18.47 -26.20
C ALA A 84 14.72 -17.25 -25.33
N GLU A 85 15.49 -16.29 -25.87
CA GLU A 85 15.77 -15.03 -25.17
C GLU A 85 14.52 -14.22 -24.95
N GLN A 86 13.62 -14.13 -25.93
CA GLN A 86 12.35 -13.43 -25.78
C GLN A 86 11.46 -14.06 -24.69
N ALA A 87 11.39 -15.41 -24.66
CA ALA A 87 10.66 -16.12 -23.61
C ALA A 87 11.25 -15.84 -22.21
N ARG A 88 12.59 -15.84 -22.11
CA ARG A 88 13.29 -15.52 -20.87
C ARG A 88 13.01 -14.08 -20.41
N LEU A 89 13.09 -13.11 -21.31
CA LEU A 89 12.82 -11.71 -21.00
C LEU A 89 11.36 -11.48 -20.57
N ARG A 90 10.40 -12.17 -21.22
CA ARG A 90 8.99 -12.14 -20.78
C ARG A 90 8.83 -12.66 -19.36
N GLY A 91 9.45 -13.80 -19.06
CA GLY A 91 9.43 -14.37 -17.70
C GLY A 91 10.02 -13.42 -16.66
N GLN A 92 11.13 -12.75 -17.00
CA GLN A 92 11.72 -11.74 -16.11
C GLN A 92 10.82 -10.52 -15.93
N ALA A 93 10.18 -10.02 -16.99
CA ALA A 93 9.25 -8.90 -16.92
C ALA A 93 8.02 -9.24 -16.07
N GLU A 94 7.46 -10.44 -16.20
CA GLU A 94 6.36 -10.91 -15.37
C GLU A 94 6.77 -11.04 -13.89
N GLN A 95 7.97 -11.56 -13.64
CA GLN A 95 8.48 -11.65 -12.27
C GLN A 95 8.68 -10.26 -11.67
N ALA A 96 9.31 -9.33 -12.39
CA ALA A 96 9.48 -7.96 -11.95
C ALA A 96 8.14 -7.26 -11.69
N SER A 97 7.12 -7.52 -12.52
CA SER A 97 5.78 -6.98 -12.30
C SER A 97 5.13 -7.51 -11.01
N ARG A 98 5.32 -8.81 -10.71
CA ARG A 98 4.86 -9.39 -9.44
C ARG A 98 5.59 -8.78 -8.24
N ASP A 99 6.91 -8.66 -8.34
CA ASP A 99 7.75 -8.10 -7.27
C ASP A 99 7.38 -6.63 -6.99
N ILE A 100 7.16 -5.82 -8.03
CA ILE A 100 6.68 -4.44 -7.91
C ILE A 100 5.32 -4.39 -7.19
N SER A 101 4.38 -5.25 -7.59
CA SER A 101 3.06 -5.31 -6.96
C SER A 101 3.14 -5.69 -5.47
N GLU A 102 4.03 -6.62 -5.13
CA GLU A 102 4.26 -7.00 -3.74
C GLU A 102 4.90 -5.86 -2.92
N ILE A 103 5.92 -5.19 -3.48
CA ILE A 103 6.55 -4.02 -2.86
C ILE A 103 5.53 -2.91 -2.61
N GLN A 104 4.68 -2.60 -3.60
CA GLN A 104 3.63 -1.60 -3.45
C GLN A 104 2.63 -1.95 -2.33
N ARG A 105 2.22 -3.22 -2.23
CA ARG A 105 1.35 -3.69 -1.13
C ARG A 105 2.02 -3.55 0.23
N ARG A 106 3.28 -3.94 0.34
CA ARG A 106 4.06 -3.80 1.59
C ARG A 106 4.22 -2.34 1.98
N GLN A 107 4.52 -1.47 1.02
CA GLN A 107 4.67 -0.04 1.25
C GLN A 107 3.35 0.61 1.71
N ALA A 108 2.21 0.25 1.07
CA ALA A 108 0.90 0.72 1.50
C ALA A 108 0.55 0.26 2.93
N ALA A 109 0.81 -1.02 3.25
CA ALA A 109 0.58 -1.54 4.60
C ALA A 109 1.48 -0.86 5.65
N GLN A 110 2.76 -0.60 5.33
CA GLN A 110 3.66 0.14 6.21
C GLN A 110 3.21 1.60 6.41
N GLY A 111 2.74 2.26 5.33
CA GLY A 111 2.16 3.60 5.41
C GLY A 111 0.96 3.65 6.35
N GLN A 112 0.01 2.73 6.18
CA GLN A 112 -1.16 2.63 7.06
C GLN A 112 -0.77 2.37 8.52
N ALA A 113 0.15 1.44 8.78
CA ALA A 113 0.62 1.16 10.13
C ALA A 113 1.35 2.36 10.76
N MET A 114 2.07 3.15 9.95
CA MET A 114 2.71 4.38 10.42
C MET A 114 1.67 5.45 10.75
N ASP A 115 0.66 5.64 9.89
CA ASP A 115 -0.44 6.58 10.12
C ASP A 115 -1.24 6.23 11.37
N GLU A 116 -1.52 4.94 11.60
CA GLU A 116 -2.19 4.49 12.82
C GLU A 116 -1.34 4.79 14.07
N ARG A 117 -0.03 4.53 14.00
CA ARG A 117 0.89 4.87 15.10
C ARG A 117 0.94 6.38 15.34
N LEU A 118 1.02 7.19 14.29
CA LEU A 118 1.00 8.65 14.42
C LEU A 118 -0.31 9.13 15.05
N ARG A 119 -1.46 8.64 14.59
CA ARG A 119 -2.76 8.95 15.19
C ARG A 119 -2.86 8.55 16.66
N SER A 120 -2.19 7.47 17.06
CA SER A 120 -2.20 7.00 18.45
C SER A 120 -1.39 7.89 19.41
N ILE A 121 -0.49 8.72 18.89
CA ILE A 121 0.34 9.66 19.68
C ILE A 121 0.01 11.12 19.38
N GLU A 122 -0.74 11.40 18.31
CA GLU A 122 -1.09 12.76 17.93
C GLU A 122 -1.98 13.41 18.99
N PRO A 123 -1.61 14.59 19.51
CA PRO A 123 -2.40 15.30 20.51
C PRO A 123 -3.79 15.64 19.97
N GLN A 124 -4.81 15.38 20.77
CA GLN A 124 -6.21 15.60 20.43
C GLN A 124 -6.77 16.77 21.24
N ARG A 125 -7.64 17.56 20.60
CA ARG A 125 -8.39 18.61 21.27
C ARG A 125 -9.62 17.99 21.95
N VAL A 126 -9.77 18.25 23.22
CA VAL A 126 -10.87 17.71 24.04
C VAL A 126 -11.53 18.82 24.85
N VAL A 127 -12.80 18.60 25.21
CA VAL A 127 -13.54 19.48 26.10
C VAL A 127 -13.96 18.67 27.33
N VAL A 128 -13.53 19.10 28.52
CA VAL A 128 -13.86 18.45 29.78
C VAL A 128 -14.24 19.51 30.80
N ASP A 129 -15.37 19.33 31.48
CA ASP A 129 -15.90 20.26 32.48
C ASP A 129 -15.91 21.71 31.96
N GLY A 130 -16.30 21.92 30.69
CA GLY A 130 -16.39 23.25 30.06
C GLY A 130 -15.05 23.86 29.63
N ARG A 131 -13.92 23.17 29.77
CA ARG A 131 -12.59 23.61 29.37
C ARG A 131 -12.09 22.85 28.13
N GLU A 132 -11.62 23.59 27.15
CA GLU A 132 -10.98 23.05 25.97
C GLU A 132 -9.47 23.03 26.17
N PHE A 133 -8.83 21.89 25.87
CA PHE A 133 -7.39 21.76 25.92
C PHE A 133 -6.92 20.65 24.97
N VAL A 134 -5.62 20.65 24.69
CA VAL A 134 -4.96 19.62 23.87
C VAL A 134 -4.33 18.60 24.80
N THR A 135 -4.53 17.31 24.50
CA THR A 135 -4.03 16.22 25.34
C THR A 135 -3.51 15.07 24.49
N ALA A 136 -2.53 14.33 25.01
CA ALA A 136 -2.08 13.08 24.39
C ALA A 136 -3.17 12.00 24.54
N PRO A 137 -3.36 11.13 23.54
CA PRO A 137 -4.34 10.03 23.61
C PRO A 137 -4.15 9.12 24.84
N ALA A 138 -2.91 8.96 25.30
CA ALA A 138 -2.60 8.19 26.50
C ALA A 138 -3.21 8.83 27.77
N GLU A 139 -3.10 10.16 27.92
CA GLU A 139 -3.69 10.88 29.06
C GLU A 139 -5.21 10.74 29.08
N LYS A 140 -5.85 10.91 27.92
CA LYS A 140 -7.29 10.72 27.76
C LYS A 140 -7.72 9.32 28.18
N ARG A 141 -7.05 8.31 27.66
CA ARG A 141 -7.35 6.91 27.97
C ARG A 141 -7.19 6.61 29.46
N ASP A 142 -6.10 7.09 30.07
CA ASP A 142 -5.82 6.84 31.48
C ASP A 142 -6.84 7.53 32.39
N PHE A 143 -7.25 8.76 32.05
CA PHE A 143 -8.31 9.48 32.76
C PHE A 143 -9.68 8.79 32.63
N GLU A 144 -10.06 8.40 31.40
CA GLU A 144 -11.32 7.71 31.14
C GLU A 144 -11.38 6.35 31.83
N ALA A 145 -10.26 5.62 31.87
CA ALA A 145 -10.16 4.36 32.61
C ALA A 145 -10.37 4.54 34.11
N ALA A 146 -9.72 5.54 34.72
CA ALA A 146 -9.94 5.88 36.14
C ALA A 146 -11.40 6.27 36.42
N LEU A 147 -12.01 7.05 35.52
CA LEU A 147 -13.41 7.45 35.64
C LEU A 147 -14.38 6.26 35.50
N ALA A 148 -14.06 5.29 34.65
CA ALA A 148 -14.85 4.06 34.51
C ALA A 148 -14.83 3.23 35.79
N VAL A 149 -13.67 3.09 36.45
CA VAL A 149 -13.56 2.42 37.75
C VAL A 149 -14.41 3.12 38.82
N PHE A 150 -14.39 4.47 38.83
CA PHE A 150 -15.24 5.25 39.74
C PHE A 150 -16.72 5.01 39.48
N ARG A 151 -17.16 5.03 38.23
CA ARG A 151 -18.55 4.80 37.84
C ARG A 151 -19.04 3.37 38.13
N ALA A 152 -18.14 2.40 38.16
CA ALA A 152 -18.43 1.04 38.57
C ALA A 152 -18.63 0.89 40.10
N GLY A 153 -18.37 1.96 40.87
CA GLY A 153 -18.50 1.95 42.32
C GLY A 153 -17.30 1.38 43.08
N ASP A 154 -16.23 1.02 42.36
CA ASP A 154 -14.95 0.63 42.98
C ASP A 154 -14.16 1.88 43.38
N PHE A 155 -14.56 2.47 44.53
CA PHE A 155 -13.92 3.69 45.02
C PHE A 155 -12.47 3.50 45.47
N PRO A 156 -12.06 2.39 46.09
CA PRO A 156 -10.66 2.13 46.38
C PRO A 156 -9.81 2.01 45.09
N GLY A 157 -10.30 1.29 44.10
CA GLY A 157 -9.64 1.19 42.78
C GLY A 157 -9.56 2.53 42.06
N ALA A 158 -10.65 3.31 42.10
CA ALA A 158 -10.68 4.65 41.50
C ALA A 158 -9.70 5.62 42.20
N GLN A 159 -9.60 5.58 43.53
CA GLN A 159 -8.61 6.35 44.28
C GLN A 159 -7.18 6.05 43.83
N ALA A 160 -6.83 4.76 43.71
CA ALA A 160 -5.51 4.32 43.22
C ALA A 160 -5.26 4.80 41.78
N ALA A 161 -6.25 4.64 40.88
CA ALA A 161 -6.15 5.01 39.48
C ALA A 161 -5.99 6.52 39.26
N PHE A 162 -6.80 7.35 39.95
CA PHE A 162 -6.66 8.80 39.84
C PHE A 162 -5.39 9.33 40.51
N LEU A 163 -4.92 8.71 41.59
CA LEU A 163 -3.65 9.06 42.21
C LEU A 163 -2.47 8.75 41.25
N ASP A 164 -2.50 7.61 40.59
CA ASP A 164 -1.51 7.25 39.58
C ASP A 164 -1.57 8.19 38.39
N PHE A 165 -2.77 8.53 37.91
CA PHE A 165 -2.95 9.54 36.86
C PHE A 165 -2.33 10.88 37.24
N ALA A 166 -2.63 11.38 38.42
CA ALA A 166 -2.11 12.67 38.89
C ALA A 166 -0.59 12.70 39.02
N LYS A 167 0.03 11.58 39.40
CA LYS A 167 1.50 11.41 39.42
C LYS A 167 2.12 11.39 38.04
N ARG A 168 1.51 10.64 37.10
CA ARG A 168 2.04 10.51 35.74
C ARG A 168 1.81 11.72 34.86
N HIS A 169 0.70 12.41 35.06
CA HIS A 169 0.25 13.51 34.21
C HIS A 169 -0.02 14.84 34.97
N PRO A 170 0.97 15.37 35.75
CA PRO A 170 0.75 16.53 36.62
C PRO A 170 0.49 17.85 35.87
N ARG A 171 0.77 17.85 34.51
CA ARG A 171 0.53 19.04 33.66
C ARG A 171 -0.64 18.83 32.70
N SER A 172 -1.34 17.73 32.80
CA SER A 172 -2.48 17.41 31.94
C SER A 172 -3.62 18.39 32.14
N GLY A 173 -4.32 18.74 31.07
CA GLY A 173 -5.58 19.50 31.17
C GLY A 173 -6.66 18.78 31.98
N TYR A 174 -6.56 17.44 32.10
CA TYR A 174 -7.43 16.64 32.99
C TYR A 174 -7.09 16.72 34.46
N PHE A 175 -5.94 17.27 34.84
CA PHE A 175 -5.45 17.23 36.23
C PHE A 175 -6.44 17.79 37.23
N PRO A 176 -7.09 18.96 37.00
CA PRO A 176 -8.10 19.48 37.96
C PRO A 176 -9.31 18.54 38.10
N SER A 177 -9.81 17.98 36.99
CA SER A 177 -10.91 17.02 37.02
C SER A 177 -10.50 15.70 37.69
N ALA A 178 -9.25 15.27 37.51
CA ALA A 178 -8.72 14.08 38.18
C ALA A 178 -8.66 14.27 39.69
N LEU A 179 -8.24 15.44 40.17
CA LEU A 179 -8.27 15.79 41.62
C LEU A 179 -9.68 15.82 42.17
N PHE A 180 -10.66 16.33 41.40
CA PHE A 180 -12.05 16.29 41.78
C PHE A 180 -12.58 14.89 42.02
N TRP A 181 -12.35 13.99 41.03
CA TRP A 181 -12.79 12.59 41.12
C TRP A 181 -12.01 11.81 42.17
N LEU A 182 -10.72 12.09 42.35
CA LEU A 182 -9.91 11.53 43.43
C LEU A 182 -10.49 11.91 44.80
N GLY A 183 -10.81 13.18 44.99
CA GLY A 183 -11.43 13.64 46.23
C GLY A 183 -12.78 13.00 46.51
N ASN A 184 -13.60 12.74 45.46
CA ASN A 184 -14.87 12.04 45.64
C ASN A 184 -14.66 10.54 45.96
N ALA A 185 -13.67 9.87 45.34
CA ALA A 185 -13.31 8.51 45.69
C ALA A 185 -12.83 8.40 47.15
N GLN A 186 -12.00 9.33 47.59
CA GLN A 186 -11.52 9.44 48.97
C GLN A 186 -12.63 9.74 49.95
N TYR A 187 -13.61 10.56 49.58
CA TYR A 187 -14.81 10.78 50.42
C TYR A 187 -15.56 9.47 50.61
N ALA A 188 -15.76 8.70 49.55
CA ALA A 188 -16.47 7.41 49.63
C ALA A 188 -15.71 6.36 50.46
N THR A 189 -14.37 6.38 50.45
CA THR A 189 -13.52 5.52 51.29
C THR A 189 -13.27 6.09 52.70
N ARG A 190 -13.88 7.22 53.05
CA ARG A 190 -13.77 7.94 54.33
C ARG A 190 -12.39 8.55 54.59
N ASP A 191 -11.57 8.74 53.54
CA ASP A 191 -10.30 9.44 53.61
C ASP A 191 -10.50 10.97 53.53
N TYR A 192 -11.31 11.50 54.43
CA TYR A 192 -11.82 12.87 54.36
C TYR A 192 -10.75 13.95 54.35
N LYS A 193 -9.64 13.75 55.07
CA LYS A 193 -8.54 14.74 55.11
C LYS A 193 -7.86 14.86 53.76
N GLU A 194 -7.58 13.73 53.11
CA GLU A 194 -6.97 13.69 51.79
C GLU A 194 -7.93 14.24 50.73
N ALA A 195 -9.23 13.92 50.82
CA ALA A 195 -10.25 14.49 49.94
C ALA A 195 -10.26 16.04 50.00
N ILE A 196 -10.25 16.63 51.21
CA ILE A 196 -10.19 18.07 51.38
C ILE A 196 -8.93 18.64 50.73
N THR A 197 -7.79 18.01 50.90
CA THR A 197 -6.52 18.45 50.32
C THR A 197 -6.59 18.47 48.80
N ASN A 198 -7.11 17.40 48.16
CA ASN A 198 -7.23 17.32 46.71
C ASN A 198 -8.25 18.32 46.13
N PHE A 199 -9.41 18.49 46.76
CA PHE A 199 -10.38 19.51 46.34
C PHE A 199 -9.81 20.93 46.47
N ARG A 200 -9.09 21.23 47.55
CA ARG A 200 -8.41 22.54 47.71
C ARG A 200 -7.33 22.75 46.67
N THR A 201 -6.52 21.74 46.37
CA THR A 201 -5.51 21.81 45.34
C THR A 201 -6.12 22.14 43.98
N MET A 202 -7.22 21.47 43.63
CA MET A 202 -7.99 21.75 42.42
C MET A 202 -8.50 23.18 42.38
N LEU A 203 -9.14 23.66 43.45
CA LEU A 203 -9.69 25.01 43.55
C LEU A 203 -8.62 26.11 43.49
N ASN A 204 -7.45 25.85 44.10
CA ASN A 204 -6.33 26.79 44.07
C ASN A 204 -5.72 26.90 42.65
N GLN A 205 -5.65 25.80 41.90
CA GLN A 205 -5.11 25.81 40.57
C GLN A 205 -6.10 26.30 39.51
N THR A 206 -7.39 26.06 39.72
CA THR A 206 -8.46 26.38 38.77
C THR A 206 -9.72 26.88 39.53
N PRO A 207 -9.72 28.09 40.03
CA PRO A 207 -10.86 28.66 40.78
C PRO A 207 -12.15 28.68 39.93
N GLU A 208 -12.03 28.92 38.64
CA GLU A 208 -13.14 29.02 37.68
C GLU A 208 -13.56 27.65 37.08
N HIS A 209 -13.12 26.55 37.69
CA HIS A 209 -13.51 25.21 37.19
C HIS A 209 -15.02 25.01 37.35
N ALA A 210 -15.67 24.43 36.32
CA ALA A 210 -17.11 24.20 36.34
C ALA A 210 -17.61 23.44 37.59
N ARG A 211 -16.76 22.57 38.13
CA ARG A 211 -17.04 21.80 39.34
C ARG A 211 -16.56 22.47 40.64
N ALA A 212 -16.13 23.74 40.61
CA ALA A 212 -15.69 24.44 41.84
C ALA A 212 -16.79 24.51 42.93
N PRO A 213 -18.05 24.78 42.57
CA PRO A 213 -19.13 24.77 43.58
C PRO A 213 -19.33 23.38 44.21
N GLU A 214 -19.27 22.32 43.41
CA GLU A 214 -19.41 20.93 43.89
C GLU A 214 -18.22 20.54 44.79
N ALA A 215 -17.00 20.96 44.42
CA ALA A 215 -15.80 20.71 45.23
C ALA A 215 -15.89 21.39 46.60
N LEU A 216 -16.36 22.65 46.67
CA LEU A 216 -16.59 23.37 47.93
C LEU A 216 -17.63 22.64 48.80
N LEU A 217 -18.71 22.18 48.19
CA LEU A 217 -19.73 21.42 48.90
C LEU A 217 -19.16 20.09 49.45
N SER A 218 -18.33 19.39 48.64
CA SER A 218 -17.66 18.17 49.05
C SER A 218 -16.67 18.40 50.20
N ILE A 219 -15.92 19.51 50.18
CA ILE A 219 -15.06 19.89 51.30
C ILE A 219 -15.88 20.08 52.57
N ALA A 220 -17.00 20.79 52.50
CA ALA A 220 -17.87 21.01 53.65
C ALA A 220 -18.43 19.67 54.19
N ASN A 221 -18.80 18.76 53.31
CA ASN A 221 -19.24 17.40 53.69
C ASN A 221 -18.13 16.63 54.43
N CYS A 222 -16.90 16.64 53.91
CA CYS A 222 -15.75 16.03 54.56
C CYS A 222 -15.53 16.64 55.97
N GLN A 223 -15.66 17.96 56.11
CA GLN A 223 -15.50 18.67 57.38
C GLN A 223 -16.60 18.28 58.40
N ILE A 224 -17.83 18.09 57.91
CA ILE A 224 -18.94 17.61 58.77
C ILE A 224 -18.64 16.20 59.28
N GLU A 225 -18.20 15.31 58.40
CA GLU A 225 -17.84 13.95 58.79
C GLU A 225 -16.67 13.91 59.80
N LEU A 226 -15.75 14.86 59.67
CA LEU A 226 -14.65 15.06 60.63
C LEU A 226 -15.09 15.79 61.91
N LYS A 227 -16.37 16.12 62.03
CA LYS A 227 -16.96 16.88 63.16
C LYS A 227 -16.39 18.31 63.33
N ASP A 228 -15.73 18.86 62.28
CA ASP A 228 -15.30 20.25 62.23
C ASP A 228 -16.43 21.16 61.71
N THR A 229 -17.46 21.33 62.53
CA THR A 229 -18.65 22.11 62.18
C THR A 229 -18.31 23.57 61.90
N ARG A 230 -17.28 24.13 62.57
CA ARG A 230 -16.86 25.51 62.38
C ARG A 230 -16.23 25.70 60.99
N ALA A 231 -15.40 24.82 60.56
CA ALA A 231 -14.82 24.87 59.19
C ALA A 231 -15.89 24.60 58.14
N ALA A 232 -16.77 23.63 58.34
CA ALA A 232 -17.86 23.32 57.43
C ALA A 232 -18.78 24.53 57.20
N ARG A 233 -19.17 25.21 58.27
CA ARG A 233 -19.98 26.44 58.18
C ARG A 233 -19.30 27.50 57.31
N ARG A 234 -18.03 27.80 57.55
CA ARG A 234 -17.26 28.76 56.75
C ARG A 234 -17.20 28.38 55.30
N THR A 235 -16.91 27.11 54.99
CA THR A 235 -16.84 26.61 53.60
C THR A 235 -18.19 26.73 52.89
N LEU A 236 -19.31 26.45 53.58
CA LEU A 236 -20.66 26.60 53.02
C LEU A 236 -21.02 28.06 52.78
N GLU A 237 -20.66 28.97 53.72
CA GLU A 237 -20.86 30.41 53.55
C GLU A 237 -20.07 30.96 52.35
N ASP A 238 -18.82 30.53 52.20
CA ASP A 238 -17.99 30.86 51.03
C ASP A 238 -18.59 30.33 49.72
N LEU A 239 -19.09 29.10 49.69
CA LEU A 239 -19.77 28.53 48.53
C LEU A 239 -21.00 29.41 48.13
N VAL A 240 -21.84 29.75 49.05
CA VAL A 240 -23.03 30.59 48.78
C VAL A 240 -22.62 31.98 48.28
N ARG A 241 -21.54 32.54 48.80
CA ARG A 241 -21.03 33.85 48.43
C ARG A 241 -20.38 33.85 47.04
N LEU A 242 -19.57 32.84 46.75
CA LEU A 242 -18.77 32.78 45.50
C LEU A 242 -19.59 32.27 44.33
N HIS A 243 -20.53 31.34 44.57
CA HIS A 243 -21.30 30.68 43.53
C HIS A 243 -22.81 30.69 43.80
N PRO A 244 -23.44 31.87 44.03
CA PRO A 244 -24.80 32.00 44.56
C PRO A 244 -25.90 31.34 43.71
N GLN A 245 -25.63 31.14 42.40
CA GLN A 245 -26.60 30.59 41.44
C GLN A 245 -26.40 29.09 41.22
N SER A 246 -25.41 28.45 41.82
CA SER A 246 -25.15 27.02 41.63
C SER A 246 -26.12 26.16 42.47
N GLU A 247 -26.42 24.95 41.97
CA GLU A 247 -27.19 23.96 42.71
C GLU A 247 -26.49 23.60 44.05
N ALA A 248 -25.16 23.55 44.02
CA ALA A 248 -24.37 23.32 45.23
C ALA A 248 -24.59 24.42 46.28
N ALA A 249 -24.79 25.70 45.90
CA ALA A 249 -25.09 26.77 46.83
C ALA A 249 -26.48 26.65 47.46
N GLN A 250 -27.46 26.10 46.74
CA GLN A 250 -28.78 25.80 47.30
C GLN A 250 -28.67 24.72 48.37
N ALA A 251 -27.98 23.62 48.06
CA ALA A 251 -27.71 22.55 49.02
C ALA A 251 -26.90 23.07 50.22
N ALA A 252 -25.99 24.02 50.03
CA ALA A 252 -25.23 24.63 51.10
C ALA A 252 -26.11 25.46 52.07
N LYS A 253 -27.08 26.25 51.55
CA LYS A 253 -28.05 26.99 52.36
C LYS A 253 -28.88 26.08 53.27
N GLU A 254 -29.36 24.98 52.73
CA GLU A 254 -30.11 23.97 53.49
C GLU A 254 -29.26 23.37 54.62
N ARG A 255 -27.99 23.04 54.31
CA ARG A 255 -27.07 22.48 55.32
C ARG A 255 -26.69 23.48 56.39
N LEU A 256 -26.48 24.74 56.04
CA LEU A 256 -26.23 25.82 57.01
C LEU A 256 -27.39 25.95 58.01
N ALA A 257 -28.64 25.82 57.54
CA ALA A 257 -29.81 25.87 58.44
C ALA A 257 -29.85 24.71 59.45
N ARG A 258 -29.25 23.53 59.08
CA ARG A 258 -29.19 22.35 59.97
C ARG A 258 -27.95 22.32 60.86
N LEU A 259 -26.89 23.02 60.52
CA LEU A 259 -25.66 23.16 61.31
C LEU A 259 -25.82 24.24 62.39
N ARG A 260 -26.70 23.99 63.35
CA ARG A 260 -26.87 24.83 64.51
C ARG A 260 -25.86 24.52 65.59
#